data_e259be26312be413ec94ba88f1cf460d
#
_entry.id   e259be26312be413ec94ba88f1cf460d
#
_cell.length_a   1.000
_cell.length_b   1.000
_cell.length_c   1.000
_cell.angle_alpha   90.00
_cell.angle_beta   90.00
_cell.angle_gamma   90.00
#
_symmetry.space_group_name_H-M   'P 1'
#
loop_
_entity.id
_entity.type
_entity.pdbx_description
1 polymer ?
#
loop_
_entity_poly.entity_id
_entity_poly.type
_entity_poly.pdbx_seq_one_letter_code
_entity_poly.pdbx_strand_id
1 'polypeptide(L)'
;MSGRRSSAPWKKAAPITSPEAFTHRLAVEADLPALRDLMDRSIAYLQRSFLSEAEIAASRQVMGLDSQLVADRTYFVIQASGVMAGCGGWSRRATLYGGDHSTSLRDPVQLDPATDAARVRAMYTEPAFARRGVGQLILELCEAAAAAEGFSRVELMATLAGEPLYLACGYAEIERTASAPIEGVVVPLVRMGKRLTRTPEDPSSLPGSRTPPP
;
A
#
# COMPACT_ATOMS: atom_id res chain seq x y z
N MET A 1 -55.85 -33.25 21.89
CA MET A 1 -54.39 -33.52 22.03
C MET A 1 -53.63 -32.27 21.61
N SER A 2 -53.21 -31.51 22.60
CA SER A 2 -52.60 -30.18 22.43
C SER A 2 -51.06 -30.31 22.36
N GLY A 3 -50.46 -30.08 21.20
CA GLY A 3 -49.01 -30.15 21.00
C GLY A 3 -48.36 -28.77 21.33
N ARG A 4 -47.65 -28.68 22.43
CA ARG A 4 -46.83 -27.52 22.82
C ARG A 4 -45.61 -27.43 21.88
N ARG A 5 -45.51 -26.31 21.13
CA ARG A 5 -44.27 -25.97 20.42
C ARG A 5 -43.26 -25.39 21.40
N SER A 6 -42.16 -26.09 21.61
CA SER A 6 -41.02 -25.66 22.39
C SER A 6 -40.27 -24.54 21.64
N SER A 7 -40.27 -23.34 22.21
CA SER A 7 -39.44 -22.23 21.76
C SER A 7 -38.01 -22.41 22.25
N ALA A 8 -37.08 -22.69 21.38
CA ALA A 8 -35.66 -22.67 21.69
C ALA A 8 -35.18 -21.24 22.03
N PRO A 9 -34.39 -21.06 23.10
CA PRO A 9 -33.86 -19.72 23.43
C PRO A 9 -32.81 -19.30 22.43
N TRP A 10 -32.98 -18.11 21.84
CA TRP A 10 -31.99 -17.44 21.00
C TRP A 10 -30.71 -17.30 21.83
N LYS A 11 -29.63 -17.96 21.37
CA LYS A 11 -28.29 -17.69 21.87
C LYS A 11 -27.96 -16.23 21.58
N LYS A 12 -27.74 -15.43 22.61
CA LYS A 12 -27.21 -14.07 22.45
C LYS A 12 -25.98 -14.13 21.58
N ALA A 13 -25.99 -13.38 20.49
CA ALA A 13 -24.79 -13.17 19.68
C ALA A 13 -23.66 -12.67 20.58
N ALA A 14 -22.46 -13.22 20.38
CA ALA A 14 -21.27 -12.74 21.06
C ALA A 14 -21.11 -11.24 20.82
N PRO A 15 -20.57 -10.48 21.80
CA PRO A 15 -20.37 -9.05 21.63
C PRO A 15 -19.51 -8.80 20.39
N ILE A 16 -19.91 -7.84 19.56
CA ILE A 16 -19.12 -7.33 18.45
C ILE A 16 -17.82 -6.83 19.05
N THR A 17 -16.74 -7.59 18.87
CA THR A 17 -15.38 -7.17 19.24
C THR A 17 -15.15 -5.81 18.59
N SER A 18 -14.70 -4.83 19.38
CA SER A 18 -14.29 -3.52 18.89
C SER A 18 -13.41 -3.69 17.64
N PRO A 19 -13.52 -2.82 16.61
CA PRO A 19 -12.70 -2.93 15.43
C PRO A 19 -11.24 -3.02 15.89
N GLU A 20 -10.55 -4.08 15.44
CA GLU A 20 -9.17 -4.33 15.81
C GLU A 20 -8.33 -3.13 15.35
N ALA A 21 -7.70 -2.47 16.32
CA ALA A 21 -6.91 -1.28 16.04
C ALA A 21 -5.62 -1.69 15.32
N PHE A 22 -5.42 -1.15 14.11
CA PHE A 22 -4.15 -1.28 13.41
C PHE A 22 -3.12 -0.32 13.99
N THR A 23 -1.92 -0.83 14.21
CA THR A 23 -0.74 -0.03 14.51
C THR A 23 0.22 -0.04 13.31
N HIS A 24 1.08 0.95 13.22
CA HIS A 24 2.07 1.01 12.14
C HIS A 24 3.43 1.43 12.66
N ARG A 25 4.46 1.04 11.94
CA ARG A 25 5.84 1.46 12.13
C ARG A 25 6.62 1.37 10.82
N LEU A 26 7.78 1.99 10.78
CA LEU A 26 8.73 1.75 9.70
C LEU A 26 9.29 0.33 9.79
N ALA A 27 9.48 -0.29 8.63
CA ALA A 27 10.16 -1.58 8.51
C ALA A 27 11.66 -1.41 8.83
N VAL A 28 12.24 -2.47 9.35
CA VAL A 28 13.67 -2.62 9.58
C VAL A 28 14.18 -3.86 8.85
N GLU A 29 15.50 -3.99 8.69
CA GLU A 29 16.11 -5.10 7.96
C GLU A 29 15.70 -6.48 8.51
N ALA A 30 15.53 -6.59 9.82
CA ALA A 30 15.05 -7.81 10.47
C ALA A 30 13.63 -8.25 10.04
N ASP A 31 12.83 -7.35 9.45
CA ASP A 31 11.50 -7.69 8.95
C ASP A 31 11.53 -8.36 7.57
N LEU A 32 12.63 -8.28 6.82
CA LEU A 32 12.70 -8.73 5.42
C LEU A 32 12.20 -10.18 5.21
N PRO A 33 12.52 -11.17 6.05
CA PRO A 33 11.97 -12.52 5.88
C PRO A 33 10.45 -12.56 5.99
N ALA A 34 9.87 -11.94 7.02
CA ALA A 34 8.43 -11.91 7.24
C ALA A 34 7.68 -11.11 6.16
N LEU A 35 8.31 -10.06 5.62
CA LEU A 35 7.78 -9.28 4.50
C LEU A 35 7.72 -10.11 3.22
N ARG A 36 8.74 -10.93 2.92
CA ARG A 36 8.72 -11.86 1.78
C ARG A 36 7.59 -12.87 1.90
N ASP A 37 7.45 -13.49 3.07
CA ASP A 37 6.40 -14.47 3.33
C ASP A 37 4.99 -13.87 3.18
N LEU A 38 4.76 -12.66 3.69
CA LEU A 38 3.49 -11.94 3.54
C LEU A 38 3.22 -11.64 2.06
N MET A 39 4.20 -11.13 1.34
CA MET A 39 4.10 -10.81 -0.07
C MET A 39 3.73 -12.06 -0.89
N ASP A 40 4.40 -13.19 -0.65
CA ASP A 40 4.13 -14.44 -1.36
C ASP A 40 2.69 -14.92 -1.14
N ARG A 41 2.18 -14.85 0.10
CA ARG A 41 0.77 -15.16 0.41
C ARG A 41 -0.19 -14.19 -0.25
N SER A 42 0.11 -12.90 -0.21
CA SER A 42 -0.70 -11.85 -0.83
C SER A 42 -0.86 -12.07 -2.33
N ILE A 43 0.26 -12.26 -3.04
CA ILE A 43 0.27 -12.52 -4.49
C ILE A 43 -0.48 -13.82 -4.81
N ALA A 44 -0.19 -14.89 -4.08
CA ALA A 44 -0.80 -16.20 -4.33
C ALA A 44 -2.31 -16.20 -4.13
N TYR A 45 -2.84 -15.38 -3.23
CA TYR A 45 -4.25 -15.44 -2.84
C TYR A 45 -5.10 -14.32 -3.45
N LEU A 46 -4.66 -13.06 -3.36
CA LEU A 46 -5.51 -11.92 -3.69
C LEU A 46 -5.66 -11.68 -5.19
N GLN A 47 -4.79 -12.27 -6.01
CA GLN A 47 -4.86 -12.11 -7.47
C GLN A 47 -5.74 -13.18 -8.17
N ARG A 48 -6.14 -14.23 -7.49
CA ARG A 48 -6.84 -15.38 -8.09
C ARG A 48 -8.15 -15.05 -8.80
N SER A 49 -8.83 -14.00 -8.37
CA SER A 49 -10.08 -13.57 -9.02
C SER A 49 -9.87 -12.70 -10.26
N PHE A 50 -8.63 -12.35 -10.58
CA PHE A 50 -8.27 -11.38 -11.62
C PHE A 50 -7.31 -11.95 -12.66
N LEU A 51 -6.47 -12.90 -12.27
CA LEU A 51 -5.40 -13.46 -13.09
C LEU A 51 -5.47 -14.97 -13.14
N SER A 52 -5.04 -15.54 -14.28
CA SER A 52 -4.77 -16.98 -14.42
C SER A 52 -3.59 -17.43 -13.57
N GLU A 53 -3.43 -18.73 -13.35
CA GLU A 53 -2.30 -19.29 -12.60
C GLU A 53 -0.95 -18.93 -13.26
N ALA A 54 -0.87 -18.91 -14.59
CA ALA A 54 0.32 -18.51 -15.33
C ALA A 54 0.67 -17.03 -15.10
N GLU A 55 -0.33 -16.15 -15.13
CA GLU A 55 -0.13 -14.70 -14.84
C GLU A 55 0.24 -14.46 -13.38
N ILE A 56 -0.31 -15.22 -12.42
CA ILE A 56 0.07 -15.15 -11.00
C ILE A 56 1.53 -15.62 -10.84
N ALA A 57 1.96 -16.68 -11.52
CA ALA A 57 3.35 -17.12 -11.51
C ALA A 57 4.28 -16.04 -12.09
N ALA A 58 3.93 -15.46 -13.23
CA ALA A 58 4.67 -14.37 -13.86
C ALA A 58 4.69 -13.11 -12.97
N SER A 59 3.60 -12.79 -12.27
CA SER A 59 3.52 -11.59 -11.42
C SER A 59 4.54 -11.61 -10.28
N ARG A 60 5.00 -12.78 -9.82
CA ARG A 60 6.07 -12.91 -8.82
C ARG A 60 7.43 -12.39 -9.31
N GLN A 61 7.63 -12.32 -10.63
CA GLN A 61 8.84 -11.74 -11.21
C GLN A 61 8.69 -10.24 -11.51
N VAL A 62 7.46 -9.76 -11.63
CA VAL A 62 7.14 -8.33 -11.82
C VAL A 62 7.02 -7.61 -10.48
N MET A 63 6.45 -8.29 -9.49
CA MET A 63 6.21 -7.79 -8.14
C MET A 63 7.27 -8.36 -7.21
N GLY A 64 7.67 -7.61 -6.20
CA GLY A 64 8.69 -8.11 -5.29
C GLY A 64 8.91 -7.18 -4.10
N LEU A 65 9.61 -7.71 -3.11
CA LEU A 65 10.17 -6.91 -2.04
C LEU A 65 11.25 -6.00 -2.63
N ASP A 66 11.20 -4.74 -2.26
CA ASP A 66 12.23 -3.77 -2.56
C ASP A 66 12.92 -3.34 -1.25
N SER A 67 14.06 -3.97 -0.97
CA SER A 67 14.86 -3.69 0.23
C SER A 67 15.37 -2.24 0.27
N GLN A 68 15.46 -1.56 -0.89
CA GLN A 68 15.81 -0.16 -0.95
C GLN A 68 14.80 0.72 -0.20
N LEU A 69 13.50 0.37 -0.22
CA LEU A 69 12.49 1.12 0.53
C LEU A 69 12.69 1.01 2.05
N VAL A 70 13.20 -0.12 2.53
CA VAL A 70 13.56 -0.31 3.94
C VAL A 70 14.80 0.50 4.28
N ALA A 71 15.83 0.46 3.43
CA ALA A 71 17.07 1.25 3.59
C ALA A 71 16.79 2.76 3.55
N ASP A 72 15.90 3.21 2.66
CA ASP A 72 15.49 4.62 2.53
C ASP A 72 14.53 5.06 3.67
N ARG A 73 14.10 4.13 4.55
CA ARG A 73 13.17 4.36 5.67
C ARG A 73 11.80 4.90 5.21
N THR A 74 11.31 4.37 4.10
CA THR A 74 10.03 4.76 3.48
C THR A 74 9.05 3.59 3.38
N TYR A 75 9.33 2.46 4.04
CA TYR A 75 8.51 1.26 4.04
C TYR A 75 7.81 1.07 5.38
N PHE A 76 6.48 0.93 5.35
CA PHE A 76 5.64 0.76 6.54
C PHE A 76 5.23 -0.70 6.72
N VAL A 77 5.16 -1.12 7.98
CA VAL A 77 4.55 -2.37 8.42
C VAL A 77 3.29 -2.03 9.21
N ILE A 78 2.17 -2.65 8.84
CA ILE A 78 0.90 -2.56 9.55
C ILE A 78 0.73 -3.83 10.38
N GLN A 79 0.37 -3.67 11.65
CA GLN A 79 0.19 -4.77 12.59
C GLN A 79 -1.20 -4.72 13.23
N ALA A 80 -1.75 -5.91 13.49
CA ALA A 80 -2.95 -6.13 14.26
C ALA A 80 -2.65 -7.19 15.32
N SER A 81 -2.82 -6.89 16.60
CA SER A 81 -2.54 -7.82 17.72
C SER A 81 -1.16 -8.50 17.62
N GLY A 82 -0.13 -7.77 17.17
CA GLY A 82 1.23 -8.28 17.03
C GLY A 82 1.49 -9.08 15.74
N VAL A 83 0.48 -9.32 14.90
CA VAL A 83 0.61 -10.01 13.60
C VAL A 83 0.75 -8.98 12.49
N MET A 84 1.62 -9.24 11.51
CA MET A 84 1.78 -8.39 10.33
C MET A 84 0.54 -8.52 9.44
N ALA A 85 -0.25 -7.44 9.34
CA ALA A 85 -1.48 -7.36 8.56
C ALA A 85 -1.27 -6.84 7.14
N GLY A 86 -0.17 -6.12 6.92
CA GLY A 86 0.19 -5.60 5.61
C GLY A 86 1.46 -4.78 5.65
N CYS A 87 1.93 -4.42 4.47
CA CYS A 87 3.11 -3.56 4.28
C CYS A 87 3.01 -2.80 2.96
N GLY A 88 3.76 -1.72 2.86
CA GLY A 88 3.85 -0.91 1.66
C GLY A 88 4.67 0.33 1.92
N GLY A 89 5.13 0.97 0.86
CA GLY A 89 5.97 2.14 1.01
C GLY A 89 5.87 3.11 -0.15
N TRP A 90 6.64 4.15 -0.02
CA TRP A 90 6.78 5.16 -1.06
C TRP A 90 8.26 5.42 -1.37
N SER A 91 8.54 6.07 -2.47
CA SER A 91 9.91 6.35 -2.89
C SER A 91 10.02 7.71 -3.54
N ARG A 92 11.13 8.39 -3.25
CA ARG A 92 11.62 9.57 -3.96
C ARG A 92 12.48 9.21 -5.18
N ARG A 93 12.56 7.93 -5.54
CA ARG A 93 13.29 7.45 -6.72
C ARG A 93 12.34 7.17 -7.87
N ALA A 94 12.81 7.29 -9.10
CA ALA A 94 11.99 7.17 -10.30
C ALA A 94 11.47 5.74 -10.57
N THR A 95 12.05 4.71 -9.94
CA THR A 95 11.57 3.32 -10.06
C THR A 95 10.08 3.23 -9.77
N LEU A 96 9.27 2.86 -10.75
CA LEU A 96 7.82 2.83 -10.63
C LEU A 96 7.29 1.52 -10.04
N TYR A 97 7.88 0.37 -10.41
CA TYR A 97 7.51 -0.96 -9.90
C TYR A 97 8.70 -1.94 -9.99
N GLY A 98 8.51 -3.17 -9.51
CA GLY A 98 9.56 -4.18 -9.42
C GLY A 98 10.10 -4.34 -8.00
N GLY A 99 10.98 -5.29 -7.81
CA GLY A 99 11.63 -5.62 -6.54
C GLY A 99 13.14 -5.80 -6.69
N ASP A 100 13.78 -6.38 -5.68
CA ASP A 100 15.23 -6.60 -5.65
C ASP A 100 15.76 -7.42 -6.84
N HIS A 101 14.93 -8.34 -7.35
CA HIS A 101 15.27 -9.18 -8.52
C HIS A 101 15.01 -8.49 -9.86
N SER A 102 14.33 -7.34 -9.90
CA SER A 102 13.93 -6.64 -11.13
C SER A 102 14.93 -5.54 -11.47
N THR A 103 16.20 -5.89 -11.67
CA THR A 103 17.28 -4.91 -11.88
C THR A 103 17.07 -4.02 -13.10
N SER A 104 16.46 -4.54 -14.18
CA SER A 104 16.16 -3.81 -15.41
C SER A 104 15.05 -2.76 -15.24
N LEU A 105 14.24 -2.85 -14.17
CA LEU A 105 13.16 -1.90 -13.86
C LEU A 105 13.62 -0.81 -12.88
N ARG A 106 14.86 -0.90 -12.36
CA ARG A 106 15.37 0.06 -11.39
C ARG A 106 15.79 1.36 -12.08
N ASP A 107 15.24 2.45 -11.60
CA ASP A 107 15.65 3.80 -11.93
C ASP A 107 16.00 4.54 -10.63
N PRO A 108 17.30 4.67 -10.30
CA PRO A 108 17.76 5.27 -9.05
C PRO A 108 17.68 6.79 -9.03
N VAL A 109 17.33 7.43 -10.16
CA VAL A 109 17.22 8.89 -10.26
C VAL A 109 16.30 9.42 -9.17
N GLN A 110 16.77 10.46 -8.47
CA GLN A 110 15.97 11.16 -7.45
C GLN A 110 14.94 12.04 -8.15
N LEU A 111 13.71 11.95 -7.70
CA LEU A 111 12.59 12.75 -8.16
C LEU A 111 12.64 14.13 -7.50
N ASP A 112 12.32 15.17 -8.26
CA ASP A 112 12.15 16.54 -7.77
C ASP A 112 10.73 16.74 -7.24
N PRO A 113 10.52 16.99 -5.93
CA PRO A 113 9.20 17.21 -5.37
C PRO A 113 8.40 18.33 -6.02
N ALA A 114 9.09 19.32 -6.63
CA ALA A 114 8.43 20.45 -7.29
C ALA A 114 7.75 20.05 -8.62
N THR A 115 8.33 19.10 -9.34
CA THR A 115 7.90 18.74 -10.71
C THR A 115 7.42 17.31 -10.86
N ASP A 116 7.92 16.40 -10.04
CA ASP A 116 7.67 14.97 -10.19
C ASP A 116 6.57 14.48 -9.24
N ALA A 117 6.12 13.24 -9.44
CA ALA A 117 5.25 12.51 -8.52
C ALA A 117 6.06 11.49 -7.75
N ALA A 118 5.91 11.44 -6.42
CA ALA A 118 6.48 10.35 -5.61
C ALA A 118 5.89 9.00 -6.04
N ARG A 119 6.59 7.90 -5.78
CA ARG A 119 6.17 6.55 -6.16
C ARG A 119 5.62 5.81 -4.95
N VAL A 120 4.37 5.35 -4.98
CA VAL A 120 3.85 4.38 -3.99
C VAL A 120 4.11 2.99 -4.52
N ARG A 121 4.72 2.12 -3.69
CA ARG A 121 5.29 0.85 -4.15
C ARG A 121 5.13 -0.28 -3.17
N ALA A 122 5.22 -1.51 -3.68
CA ALA A 122 5.36 -2.74 -2.92
C ALA A 122 4.30 -2.89 -1.81
N MET A 123 3.04 -2.62 -2.14
CA MET A 123 1.91 -2.74 -1.22
C MET A 123 1.35 -4.16 -1.21
N TYR A 124 1.31 -4.76 -0.02
CA TYR A 124 0.79 -6.12 0.18
C TYR A 124 -0.07 -6.17 1.43
N THR A 125 -1.15 -6.93 1.36
CA THR A 125 -2.06 -7.18 2.49
C THR A 125 -2.09 -8.68 2.77
N GLU A 126 -1.95 -9.05 4.03
CA GLU A 126 -2.17 -10.43 4.47
C GLU A 126 -3.62 -10.84 4.15
N PRO A 127 -3.85 -11.95 3.44
CA PRO A 127 -5.19 -12.37 3.02
C PRO A 127 -6.25 -12.38 4.13
N ALA A 128 -5.86 -12.77 5.35
CA ALA A 128 -6.75 -12.78 6.51
C ALA A 128 -7.22 -11.38 6.94
N PHE A 129 -6.52 -10.33 6.53
CA PHE A 129 -6.84 -8.92 6.80
C PHE A 129 -7.34 -8.16 5.58
N ALA A 130 -7.60 -8.86 4.45
CA ALA A 130 -8.14 -8.23 3.26
C ALA A 130 -9.52 -7.57 3.54
N ARG A 131 -9.80 -6.45 2.87
CA ARG A 131 -11.06 -5.69 3.00
C ARG A 131 -11.34 -5.10 4.39
N ARG A 132 -10.30 -4.99 5.25
CA ARG A 132 -10.39 -4.43 6.61
C ARG A 132 -9.72 -3.06 6.74
N GLY A 133 -9.41 -2.37 5.62
CA GLY A 133 -8.82 -1.03 5.62
C GLY A 133 -7.29 -0.98 5.63
N VAL A 134 -6.59 -2.12 5.67
CA VAL A 134 -5.11 -2.17 5.70
C VAL A 134 -4.49 -1.43 4.52
N GLY A 135 -4.96 -1.69 3.29
CA GLY A 135 -4.43 -1.04 2.09
C GLY A 135 -4.68 0.47 2.08
N GLN A 136 -5.84 0.93 2.56
CA GLN A 136 -6.15 2.34 2.71
C GLN A 136 -5.19 3.02 3.70
N LEU A 137 -4.97 2.42 4.87
CA LEU A 137 -4.04 2.94 5.89
C LEU A 137 -2.61 3.05 5.33
N ILE A 138 -2.15 2.07 4.55
CA ILE A 138 -0.83 2.13 3.91
C ILE A 138 -0.75 3.33 2.94
N LEU A 139 -1.78 3.56 2.12
CA LEU A 139 -1.83 4.70 1.20
C LEU A 139 -1.79 6.03 1.97
N GLU A 140 -2.59 6.18 3.01
CA GLU A 140 -2.62 7.39 3.84
C GLU A 140 -1.24 7.70 4.44
N LEU A 141 -0.52 6.69 4.94
CA LEU A 141 0.83 6.84 5.48
C LEU A 141 1.84 7.23 4.40
N CYS A 142 1.80 6.59 3.23
CA CYS A 142 2.67 6.91 2.11
C CYS A 142 2.43 8.32 1.57
N GLU A 143 1.16 8.70 1.40
CA GLU A 143 0.75 10.02 0.92
C GLU A 143 1.16 11.13 1.89
N ALA A 144 0.94 10.93 3.19
CA ALA A 144 1.35 11.88 4.22
C ALA A 144 2.87 12.06 4.25
N ALA A 145 3.63 10.95 4.17
CA ALA A 145 5.09 11.01 4.17
C ALA A 145 5.65 11.68 2.90
N ALA A 146 5.10 11.39 1.73
CA ALA A 146 5.48 12.04 0.49
C ALA A 146 5.15 13.54 0.49
N ALA A 147 3.97 13.93 1.00
CA ALA A 147 3.57 15.33 1.15
C ALA A 147 4.50 16.08 2.09
N ALA A 148 4.93 15.46 3.20
CA ALA A 148 5.89 16.04 4.14
C ALA A 148 7.27 16.32 3.51
N GLU A 149 7.66 15.59 2.47
CA GLU A 149 8.87 15.84 1.67
C GLU A 149 8.62 16.80 0.47
N GLY A 150 7.44 17.40 0.40
CA GLY A 150 7.13 18.46 -0.58
C GLY A 150 6.49 17.96 -1.87
N PHE A 151 6.25 16.67 -2.03
CA PHE A 151 5.56 16.14 -3.21
C PHE A 151 4.09 16.56 -3.21
N SER A 152 3.60 17.01 -4.36
CA SER A 152 2.20 17.38 -4.57
C SER A 152 1.39 16.30 -5.29
N ARG A 153 2.04 15.23 -5.72
CA ARG A 153 1.45 14.12 -6.48
C ARG A 153 2.12 12.80 -6.11
N VAL A 154 1.36 11.73 -6.22
CA VAL A 154 1.86 10.35 -6.13
C VAL A 154 1.40 9.53 -7.33
N GLU A 155 2.21 8.58 -7.73
CA GLU A 155 1.90 7.60 -8.77
C GLU A 155 2.27 6.19 -8.30
N LEU A 156 1.59 5.21 -8.86
CA LEU A 156 1.85 3.80 -8.62
C LEU A 156 1.55 2.95 -9.86
N MET A 157 2.07 1.73 -9.86
CA MET A 157 1.69 0.70 -10.82
C MET A 157 0.79 -0.30 -10.11
N ALA A 158 -0.49 -0.30 -10.46
CA ALA A 158 -1.51 -1.19 -9.92
C ALA A 158 -1.52 -2.53 -10.67
N THR A 159 -1.76 -3.61 -9.93
CA THR A 159 -2.31 -4.85 -10.49
C THR A 159 -3.83 -4.72 -10.62
N LEU A 160 -4.47 -5.58 -11.42
CA LEU A 160 -5.93 -5.59 -11.53
C LEU A 160 -6.62 -5.84 -10.18
N ALA A 161 -5.99 -6.61 -9.29
CA ALA A 161 -6.50 -6.85 -7.93
C ALA A 161 -6.43 -5.61 -7.03
N GLY A 162 -5.45 -4.74 -7.24
CA GLY A 162 -5.27 -3.50 -6.46
C GLY A 162 -6.08 -2.32 -6.99
N GLU A 163 -6.39 -2.30 -8.27
CA GLU A 163 -7.08 -1.18 -8.95
C GLU A 163 -8.34 -0.69 -8.20
N PRO A 164 -9.26 -1.57 -7.74
CA PRO A 164 -10.46 -1.12 -7.02
C PRO A 164 -10.16 -0.35 -5.72
N LEU A 165 -9.09 -0.73 -5.00
CA LEU A 165 -8.65 0.00 -3.81
C LEU A 165 -8.19 1.40 -4.19
N TYR A 166 -7.33 1.52 -5.19
CA TYR A 166 -6.76 2.80 -5.60
C TYR A 166 -7.83 3.76 -6.10
N LEU A 167 -8.79 3.28 -6.92
CA LEU A 167 -9.95 4.08 -7.34
C LEU A 167 -10.76 4.58 -6.13
N ALA A 168 -11.03 3.71 -5.15
CA ALA A 168 -11.77 4.08 -3.93
C ALA A 168 -11.00 5.10 -3.07
N CYS A 169 -9.65 5.12 -3.15
CA CYS A 169 -8.79 6.09 -2.46
C CYS A 169 -8.50 7.36 -3.28
N GLY A 170 -9.18 7.55 -4.43
CA GLY A 170 -9.11 8.78 -5.22
C GLY A 170 -7.97 8.84 -6.23
N TYR A 171 -7.34 7.70 -6.54
CA TYR A 171 -6.43 7.61 -7.67
C TYR A 171 -7.21 7.53 -8.98
N ALA A 172 -6.66 8.11 -10.02
CA ALA A 172 -7.18 8.02 -11.38
C ALA A 172 -6.21 7.24 -12.28
N GLU A 173 -6.74 6.53 -13.26
CA GLU A 173 -5.96 5.86 -14.29
C GLU A 173 -5.18 6.90 -15.11
N ILE A 174 -3.90 6.63 -15.34
CA ILE A 174 -3.05 7.38 -16.26
C ILE A 174 -2.88 6.59 -17.55
N GLU A 175 -2.59 5.28 -17.42
CA GLU A 175 -2.28 4.42 -18.56
C GLU A 175 -2.53 2.96 -18.20
N ARG A 176 -3.12 2.19 -19.15
CA ARG A 176 -3.14 0.72 -19.10
C ARG A 176 -1.98 0.16 -19.89
N THR A 177 -1.26 -0.76 -19.29
CA THR A 177 -0.06 -1.36 -19.87
C THR A 177 0.07 -2.83 -19.45
N ALA A 178 1.17 -3.46 -19.80
CA ALA A 178 1.50 -4.80 -19.35
C ALA A 178 3.01 -4.89 -19.05
N SER A 179 3.39 -5.89 -18.26
CA SER A 179 4.80 -6.20 -18.03
C SER A 179 5.49 -6.61 -19.35
N ALA A 180 6.82 -6.60 -19.36
CA ALA A 180 7.56 -7.36 -20.36
C ALA A 180 7.15 -8.84 -20.26
N PRO A 181 7.14 -9.60 -21.38
CA PRO A 181 6.81 -11.01 -21.36
C PRO A 181 7.78 -11.82 -20.47
N ILE A 182 7.21 -12.66 -19.61
CA ILE A 182 7.93 -13.60 -18.75
C ILE A 182 7.50 -15.01 -19.22
N GLU A 183 8.43 -15.72 -19.85
CA GLU A 183 8.13 -17.02 -20.49
C GLU A 183 6.90 -16.98 -21.43
N GLY A 184 6.75 -15.85 -22.14
CA GLY A 184 5.63 -15.61 -23.05
C GLY A 184 4.34 -15.11 -22.39
N VAL A 185 4.30 -14.99 -21.07
CA VAL A 185 3.16 -14.47 -20.30
C VAL A 185 3.38 -13.01 -19.96
N VAL A 186 2.37 -12.15 -20.16
CA VAL A 186 2.36 -10.75 -19.74
C VAL A 186 1.41 -10.56 -18.57
N VAL A 187 1.80 -9.68 -17.65
CA VAL A 187 0.94 -9.32 -16.50
C VAL A 187 0.30 -7.97 -16.80
N PRO A 188 -1.04 -7.87 -16.81
CA PRO A 188 -1.73 -6.60 -17.03
C PRO A 188 -1.50 -5.67 -15.84
N LEU A 189 -1.19 -4.40 -16.12
CA LEU A 189 -0.85 -3.37 -15.16
C LEU A 189 -1.59 -2.06 -15.49
N VAL A 190 -1.85 -1.25 -14.46
CA VAL A 190 -2.46 0.07 -14.60
C VAL A 190 -1.62 1.10 -13.88
N ARG A 191 -1.06 2.07 -14.61
CA ARG A 191 -0.42 3.22 -13.98
C ARG A 191 -1.50 4.16 -13.49
N MET A 192 -1.45 4.50 -12.21
CA MET A 192 -2.45 5.36 -11.57
C MET A 192 -1.77 6.49 -10.80
N GLY A 193 -2.47 7.60 -10.63
CA GLY A 193 -1.95 8.76 -9.92
C GLY A 193 -3.00 9.53 -9.16
N LYS A 194 -2.54 10.30 -8.17
CA LYS A 194 -3.37 11.13 -7.30
C LYS A 194 -2.65 12.42 -6.97
N ARG A 195 -3.38 13.54 -6.93
CA ARG A 195 -2.90 14.79 -6.34
C ARG A 195 -3.02 14.71 -4.82
N LEU A 196 -1.98 15.13 -4.12
CA LEU A 196 -1.99 15.25 -2.67
C LEU A 196 -2.58 16.61 -2.29
N THR A 197 -3.51 16.62 -1.36
CA THR A 197 -3.96 17.86 -0.72
C THR A 197 -2.91 18.28 0.29
N ARG A 198 -2.31 19.46 0.12
CA ARG A 198 -1.50 20.03 1.20
C ARG A 198 -2.42 20.28 2.38
N THR A 199 -2.09 19.71 3.52
CA THR A 199 -2.68 20.19 4.77
C THR A 199 -2.27 21.66 4.91
N PRO A 200 -3.21 22.60 5.07
CA PRO A 200 -2.82 23.99 5.30
C PRO A 200 -1.90 24.02 6.52
N GLU A 201 -0.68 24.59 6.37
CA GLU A 201 0.15 24.92 7.52
C GLU A 201 -0.67 25.86 8.39
N ASP A 202 -0.79 25.54 9.68
CA ASP A 202 -1.42 26.41 10.67
C ASP A 202 -0.63 27.74 10.68
N PRO A 203 -1.23 28.87 10.27
CA PRO A 203 -0.50 30.15 10.20
C PRO A 203 -0.05 30.68 11.57
N SER A 204 -0.36 29.96 12.66
CA SER A 204 0.03 30.33 14.02
C SER A 204 1.50 29.99 14.40
N SER A 205 2.26 29.31 13.54
CA SER A 205 3.64 28.89 13.82
C SER A 205 4.74 29.87 13.34
N LEU A 206 4.40 31.06 12.87
CA LEU A 206 5.41 32.07 12.56
C LEU A 206 6.01 32.61 13.85
N PRO A 207 7.35 32.53 14.05
CA PRO A 207 7.99 33.19 15.20
C PRO A 207 7.78 34.71 15.10
N GLY A 208 7.15 35.25 16.14
CA GLY A 208 6.76 36.64 16.23
C GLY A 208 7.88 37.59 15.84
N SER A 209 7.60 38.50 14.91
CA SER A 209 8.41 39.67 14.61
C SER A 209 8.56 40.50 15.90
N ARG A 210 9.74 40.46 16.51
CA ARG A 210 10.08 41.39 17.58
C ARG A 210 10.15 42.80 16.97
N THR A 211 9.20 43.63 17.31
CA THR A 211 9.27 45.09 17.12
C THR A 211 10.38 45.62 18.02
N PRO A 212 11.35 46.41 17.53
CA PRO A 212 12.31 47.08 18.40
C PRO A 212 11.61 48.19 19.20
N PRO A 213 12.00 48.44 20.46
CA PRO A 213 11.49 49.55 21.28
C PRO A 213 11.99 50.89 20.81
N PRO A 214 11.28 51.99 21.20
CA PRO A 214 11.53 53.35 20.73
C PRO A 214 12.86 53.96 21.26
#